data_ac296ad6b7f2925c068187f2e730cd26
#
_entry.id   ac296ad6b7f2925c068187f2e730cd26
#
_cell.length_a   1.000
_cell.length_b   1.000
_cell.length_c   1.000
_cell.angle_alpha   90.00
_cell.angle_beta   90.00
_cell.angle_gamma   90.00
#
_symmetry.space_group_name_H-M   'P 1'
#
loop_
_entity.id
_entity.type
_entity.pdbx_description
1 polymer ?
#
loop_
_entity_poly.entity_id
_entity_poly.type
_entity_poly.pdbx_seq_one_letter_code
_entity_poly.pdbx_strand_id
1 'polypeptide(L)'
;MHICQTKSILNKLSILGLAMTITSLLSASPEMMTLPVGVVEVPIVGEGKTAFISQGGLVAARVFEGPGAVPTTTSLTADAPDWIPGAYAGTHYVQLNGGEWSAITANSSDTLTLESDLPISPSVVFKIHPLQTVDGLFGASNTAGFTGGADLSSGDLLVLWDSSVQNYLGYLYYNSTRERWEDAANNYAGGTILYPDEGLLVIGATSASIRIKGEVQLDGTVGVLAGEGGVSIVPNPYVAPVAIKDAGFEGALSGGATFGDADWLLVWDNDLQSFSKYFYYDTDDSTWKDASNNPATEDDVIVPGSSIAVIKNSVGVATWKMSAPFTFTK
;
A
#
# COMPACT_ATOMS: atom_id res chain seq x y z
N MET A 1 -86.34 20.95 -55.63
CA MET A 1 -85.57 21.08 -54.39
C MET A 1 -84.20 20.48 -54.62
N HIS A 2 -83.21 21.33 -54.94
CA HIS A 2 -81.93 20.93 -55.48
C HIS A 2 -80.92 20.85 -54.32
N ILE A 3 -80.24 19.69 -54.29
CA ILE A 3 -79.08 19.54 -53.36
C ILE A 3 -77.86 19.53 -54.23
N CYS A 4 -77.01 20.56 -53.99
CA CYS A 4 -75.79 20.76 -54.69
C CYS A 4 -74.68 19.93 -53.97
N GLN A 5 -74.02 19.03 -54.71
CA GLN A 5 -72.84 18.29 -54.22
C GLN A 5 -71.56 19.07 -54.62
N THR A 6 -70.79 19.49 -53.63
CA THR A 6 -69.46 20.02 -53.84
C THR A 6 -68.42 18.90 -53.58
N LYS A 7 -67.67 18.49 -54.63
CA LYS A 7 -66.51 17.61 -54.54
C LYS A 7 -65.32 18.39 -53.96
N SER A 8 -64.82 17.94 -52.81
CA SER A 8 -63.55 18.36 -52.23
C SER A 8 -62.38 17.50 -52.77
N ILE A 9 -61.42 18.13 -53.40
CA ILE A 9 -60.16 17.56 -53.86
C ILE A 9 -59.18 17.50 -52.69
N LEU A 10 -58.91 16.26 -52.20
CA LEU A 10 -57.84 16.08 -51.21
C LEU A 10 -56.49 16.04 -51.93
N ASN A 11 -55.70 17.08 -51.71
CA ASN A 11 -54.24 17.11 -51.98
C ASN A 11 -53.55 16.17 -51.03
N LYS A 12 -52.89 15.12 -51.48
CA LYS A 12 -51.94 14.31 -50.73
C LYS A 12 -50.64 15.07 -50.56
N LEU A 13 -50.42 15.65 -49.39
CA LEU A 13 -49.11 16.13 -48.98
C LEU A 13 -48.35 14.99 -48.33
N SER A 14 -47.33 14.49 -49.03
CA SER A 14 -46.40 13.50 -48.48
C SER A 14 -45.44 14.22 -47.53
N ILE A 15 -45.65 14.08 -46.22
CA ILE A 15 -44.70 14.52 -45.20
C ILE A 15 -43.62 13.45 -45.07
N LEU A 16 -42.44 13.74 -45.64
CA LEU A 16 -41.23 12.95 -45.45
C LEU A 16 -40.74 13.22 -44.00
N GLY A 17 -41.08 12.31 -43.08
CA GLY A 17 -40.64 12.35 -41.71
C GLY A 17 -39.14 12.07 -41.63
N LEU A 18 -38.33 13.11 -41.42
CA LEU A 18 -36.93 12.98 -41.05
C LEU A 18 -36.87 12.55 -39.58
N ALA A 19 -36.71 11.24 -39.35
CA ALA A 19 -36.45 10.72 -38.02
C ALA A 19 -35.02 11.13 -37.62
N MET A 20 -34.90 12.22 -36.90
CA MET A 20 -33.66 12.60 -36.22
C MET A 20 -33.51 11.71 -35.00
N THR A 21 -32.72 10.63 -35.10
CA THR A 21 -32.25 9.86 -33.94
C THR A 21 -31.24 10.74 -33.19
N ILE A 22 -31.74 11.41 -32.16
CA ILE A 22 -30.87 12.00 -31.14
C ILE A 22 -30.33 10.85 -30.33
N THR A 23 -29.15 10.34 -30.69
CA THR A 23 -28.30 9.58 -29.77
C THR A 23 -27.86 10.56 -28.70
N SER A 24 -28.57 10.60 -27.59
CA SER A 24 -28.08 11.19 -26.36
C SER A 24 -26.83 10.40 -25.97
N LEU A 25 -25.66 10.94 -26.29
CA LEU A 25 -24.45 10.62 -25.56
C LEU A 25 -24.72 11.03 -24.11
N LEU A 26 -25.24 10.10 -23.32
CA LEU A 26 -25.07 10.16 -21.87
C LEU A 26 -23.56 10.10 -21.65
N SER A 27 -22.91 11.25 -21.60
CA SER A 27 -21.65 11.36 -20.87
C SER A 27 -22.01 10.99 -19.44
N ALA A 28 -21.69 9.77 -19.03
CA ALA A 28 -21.63 9.43 -17.64
C ALA A 28 -20.70 10.48 -17.03
N SER A 29 -21.25 11.40 -16.25
CA SER A 29 -20.45 12.25 -15.40
C SER A 29 -19.56 11.30 -14.62
N PRO A 30 -18.23 11.49 -14.56
CA PRO A 30 -17.42 10.69 -13.67
C PRO A 30 -18.04 10.89 -12.29
N GLU A 31 -18.61 9.83 -11.72
CA GLU A 31 -19.04 9.86 -10.33
C GLU A 31 -17.80 10.27 -9.55
N MET A 32 -17.85 11.43 -8.90
CA MET A 32 -16.82 11.87 -7.99
C MET A 32 -16.89 10.93 -6.78
N MET A 33 -16.26 9.77 -6.90
CA MET A 33 -16.04 8.89 -5.77
C MET A 33 -15.03 9.59 -4.86
N THR A 34 -15.51 10.10 -3.75
CA THR A 34 -14.65 10.55 -2.65
C THR A 34 -13.91 9.32 -2.14
N LEU A 35 -12.60 9.34 -2.28
CA LEU A 35 -11.75 8.27 -1.75
C LEU A 35 -11.87 8.26 -0.22
N PRO A 36 -12.00 7.09 0.39
CA PRO A 36 -12.05 7.01 1.84
C PRO A 36 -10.71 7.46 2.43
N VAL A 37 -10.77 8.43 3.34
CA VAL A 37 -9.63 8.87 4.15
C VAL A 37 -9.77 8.26 5.53
N GLY A 38 -8.70 7.66 6.03
CA GLY A 38 -8.65 6.99 7.31
C GLY A 38 -7.70 7.65 8.31
N VAL A 39 -7.85 7.24 9.55
CA VAL A 39 -6.89 7.50 10.64
C VAL A 39 -6.67 6.19 11.37
N VAL A 40 -5.41 5.81 11.54
CA VAL A 40 -5.02 4.67 12.35
C VAL A 40 -4.23 5.18 13.57
N GLU A 41 -4.63 4.74 14.75
CA GLU A 41 -3.90 4.98 15.98
C GLU A 41 -3.04 3.76 16.30
N VAL A 42 -1.74 3.99 16.47
CA VAL A 42 -0.77 2.94 16.77
C VAL A 42 -0.17 3.18 18.15
N PRO A 43 -0.38 2.26 19.11
CA PRO A 43 0.17 2.41 20.44
C PRO A 43 1.70 2.23 20.43
N ILE A 44 2.40 3.14 21.09
CA ILE A 44 3.83 3.06 21.37
C ILE A 44 4.01 2.76 22.85
N VAL A 45 4.77 1.74 23.15
CA VAL A 45 5.14 1.40 24.54
C VAL A 45 6.43 2.13 24.88
N GLY A 46 6.45 2.85 26.00
CA GLY A 46 7.60 3.63 26.45
C GLY A 46 8.72 2.77 27.09
N GLU A 47 9.61 3.44 27.81
CA GLU A 47 10.72 2.81 28.57
C GLU A 47 11.78 2.11 27.70
N GLY A 48 11.99 2.60 26.46
CA GLY A 48 12.95 2.01 25.52
C GLY A 48 12.42 0.73 24.85
N LYS A 49 11.13 0.46 24.95
CA LYS A 49 10.51 -0.72 24.33
C LYS A 49 10.27 -0.53 22.84
N THR A 50 10.38 -1.62 22.10
CA THR A 50 10.19 -1.67 20.64
C THR A 50 8.75 -2.00 20.28
N ALA A 51 8.19 -1.29 19.30
CA ALA A 51 6.95 -1.62 18.63
C ALA A 51 7.20 -1.84 17.14
N PHE A 52 6.57 -2.88 16.56
CA PHE A 52 6.54 -3.13 15.13
C PHE A 52 5.32 -2.43 14.55
N ILE A 53 5.53 -1.43 13.72
CA ILE A 53 4.47 -0.60 13.16
C ILE A 53 4.45 -0.63 11.63
N SER A 54 3.36 -0.17 11.04
CA SER A 54 3.21 0.02 9.60
C SER A 54 2.65 1.41 9.28
N GLN A 55 2.56 1.72 8.00
CA GLN A 55 1.83 2.91 7.51
C GLN A 55 0.31 2.80 7.74
N GLY A 56 -0.16 1.72 8.35
CA GLY A 56 -1.56 1.53 8.78
C GLY A 56 -2.55 1.34 7.65
N GLY A 57 -2.10 0.92 6.47
CA GLY A 57 -2.96 0.80 5.28
C GLY A 57 -3.41 2.15 4.73
N LEU A 58 -2.63 3.20 5.00
CA LEU A 58 -2.89 4.56 4.58
C LEU A 58 -1.76 5.03 3.67
N VAL A 59 -2.11 5.47 2.47
CA VAL A 59 -1.18 5.94 1.45
C VAL A 59 -1.37 7.44 1.19
N ALA A 60 -0.37 8.07 0.59
CA ALA A 60 -0.54 9.43 0.10
C ALA A 60 -1.61 9.47 -0.99
N ALA A 61 -2.40 10.54 -1.04
CA ALA A 61 -3.44 10.69 -2.04
C ALA A 61 -2.85 10.55 -3.46
N ARG A 62 -3.46 9.70 -4.27
CA ARG A 62 -3.04 9.49 -5.65
C ARG A 62 -3.17 10.78 -6.47
N VAL A 63 -2.21 10.99 -7.37
CA VAL A 63 -2.20 12.13 -8.29
C VAL A 63 -2.71 11.76 -9.68
N PHE A 64 -2.80 10.47 -9.99
CA PHE A 64 -3.31 9.95 -11.25
C PHE A 64 -3.93 8.57 -11.07
N GLU A 65 -4.96 8.27 -11.84
CA GLU A 65 -5.49 6.93 -12.08
C GLU A 65 -6.00 6.85 -13.51
N GLY A 66 -5.63 5.81 -14.24
CA GLY A 66 -6.05 5.66 -15.62
C GLY A 66 -5.59 4.37 -16.27
N PRO A 67 -6.05 4.14 -17.51
CA PRO A 67 -5.61 3.02 -18.32
C PRO A 67 -4.23 3.25 -18.91
N GLY A 68 -3.56 2.14 -19.26
CA GLY A 68 -2.27 2.14 -19.93
C GLY A 68 -1.81 0.74 -20.27
N ALA A 69 -0.53 0.61 -20.59
CA ALA A 69 0.14 -0.66 -20.89
C ALA A 69 1.53 -0.71 -20.25
N VAL A 70 1.98 -1.91 -19.93
CA VAL A 70 3.36 -2.20 -19.51
C VAL A 70 4.07 -2.89 -20.69
N PRO A 71 4.64 -2.13 -21.64
CA PRO A 71 5.24 -2.68 -22.85
C PRO A 71 6.59 -3.39 -22.60
N THR A 72 7.30 -2.99 -21.55
CA THR A 72 8.49 -3.67 -21.04
C THR A 72 8.42 -3.73 -19.51
N THR A 73 9.21 -4.57 -18.87
CA THR A 73 9.18 -4.72 -17.41
C THR A 73 9.51 -3.43 -16.66
N THR A 74 10.27 -2.52 -17.29
CA THR A 74 10.72 -1.25 -16.68
C THR A 74 10.08 -0.01 -17.29
N SER A 75 9.00 -0.15 -18.07
CA SER A 75 8.27 1.00 -18.61
C SER A 75 6.77 0.81 -18.57
N LEU A 76 6.04 1.91 -18.33
CA LEU A 76 4.58 1.96 -18.40
C LEU A 76 4.17 3.17 -19.24
N THR A 77 3.28 2.95 -20.21
CA THR A 77 2.74 4.00 -21.05
C THR A 77 1.26 4.18 -20.76
N ALA A 78 0.83 5.42 -20.55
CA ALA A 78 -0.56 5.76 -20.31
C ALA A 78 -1.26 6.25 -21.58
N ASP A 79 -2.57 6.14 -21.60
CA ASP A 79 -3.41 6.65 -22.68
C ASP A 79 -3.70 8.14 -22.48
N ALA A 80 -3.02 8.99 -23.27
CA ALA A 80 -3.22 10.46 -23.33
C ALA A 80 -3.21 11.22 -21.97
N PRO A 81 -2.21 11.04 -21.11
CA PRO A 81 -2.19 11.64 -19.77
C PRO A 81 -1.74 13.11 -19.74
N ASP A 82 -0.96 13.58 -20.73
CA ASP A 82 -0.38 14.93 -20.80
C ASP A 82 0.41 15.35 -19.53
N TRP A 83 1.29 14.47 -19.06
CA TRP A 83 2.10 14.72 -17.87
C TRP A 83 3.23 15.73 -18.15
N ILE A 84 3.61 16.48 -17.13
CA ILE A 84 4.82 17.32 -17.17
C ILE A 84 6.04 16.38 -17.09
N PRO A 85 6.95 16.39 -18.09
CA PRO A 85 8.14 15.56 -18.03
C PRO A 85 8.99 15.83 -16.78
N GLY A 86 9.42 14.77 -16.11
CA GLY A 86 10.21 14.83 -14.88
C GLY A 86 9.43 15.09 -13.59
N ALA A 87 8.10 15.32 -13.65
CA ALA A 87 7.30 15.67 -12.48
C ALA A 87 7.22 14.58 -11.42
N TYR A 88 7.36 13.32 -11.81
CA TYR A 88 7.21 12.15 -10.93
C TYR A 88 8.53 11.49 -10.53
N ALA A 89 9.63 11.86 -11.19
CA ALA A 89 10.92 11.22 -11.00
C ALA A 89 11.43 11.31 -9.56
N GLY A 90 11.72 10.17 -8.94
CA GLY A 90 12.29 10.04 -7.59
C GLY A 90 11.35 10.48 -6.45
N THR A 91 10.10 10.83 -6.75
CA THR A 91 9.14 11.34 -5.76
C THR A 91 7.81 10.58 -5.73
N HIS A 92 7.59 9.72 -6.72
CA HIS A 92 6.34 8.97 -6.89
C HIS A 92 6.62 7.51 -7.20
N TYR A 93 5.62 6.69 -6.97
CA TYR A 93 5.56 5.31 -7.43
C TYR A 93 4.29 5.05 -8.22
N VAL A 94 4.33 4.06 -9.09
CA VAL A 94 3.17 3.54 -9.80
C VAL A 94 2.73 2.24 -9.13
N GLN A 95 1.41 2.05 -9.00
CA GLN A 95 0.81 0.82 -8.52
C GLN A 95 -0.21 0.31 -9.53
N LEU A 96 -0.12 -0.97 -9.89
CA LEU A 96 -1.13 -1.67 -10.66
C LEU A 96 -2.28 -2.13 -9.76
N ASN A 97 -3.47 -2.34 -10.33
CA ASN A 97 -4.63 -2.87 -9.59
C ASN A 97 -4.37 -4.24 -8.95
N GLY A 98 -3.37 -4.98 -9.44
CA GLY A 98 -2.91 -6.24 -8.85
C GLY A 98 -2.12 -6.09 -7.56
N GLY A 99 -1.70 -4.86 -7.24
CA GLY A 99 -0.87 -4.54 -6.07
C GLY A 99 0.62 -4.42 -6.41
N GLU A 100 1.06 -4.85 -7.58
CA GLU A 100 2.43 -4.69 -8.04
C GLU A 100 2.76 -3.19 -8.15
N TRP A 101 3.92 -2.78 -7.70
CA TRP A 101 4.33 -1.38 -7.68
C TRP A 101 5.81 -1.21 -8.05
N SER A 102 6.18 -0.01 -8.48
CA SER A 102 7.56 0.38 -8.73
C SER A 102 7.73 1.89 -8.54
N ALA A 103 8.88 2.31 -8.01
CA ALA A 103 9.25 3.71 -7.97
C ALA A 103 9.49 4.24 -9.41
N ILE A 104 9.17 5.52 -9.62
CA ILE A 104 9.31 6.18 -10.92
C ILE A 104 10.67 6.89 -10.94
N THR A 105 11.57 6.47 -11.83
CA THR A 105 12.89 7.08 -11.98
C THR A 105 12.93 8.20 -13.01
N ALA A 106 12.01 8.17 -14.00
CA ALA A 106 11.80 9.24 -14.97
C ALA A 106 10.40 9.20 -15.54
N ASN A 107 9.91 10.33 -16.07
CA ASN A 107 8.71 10.34 -16.88
C ASN A 107 8.81 11.34 -18.05
N SER A 108 8.18 10.97 -19.19
CA SER A 108 7.81 11.85 -20.28
C SER A 108 6.39 12.39 -20.11
N SER A 109 5.77 12.88 -21.17
CA SER A 109 4.36 13.29 -21.18
C SER A 109 3.39 12.12 -21.09
N ASP A 110 3.81 10.90 -21.39
CA ASP A 110 2.94 9.71 -21.51
C ASP A 110 3.58 8.41 -21.00
N THR A 111 4.89 8.40 -20.74
CA THR A 111 5.62 7.18 -20.37
C THR A 111 6.37 7.37 -19.06
N LEU A 112 6.27 6.36 -18.18
CA LEU A 112 7.03 6.23 -16.95
C LEU A 112 8.20 5.28 -17.16
N THR A 113 9.38 5.61 -16.63
CA THR A 113 10.51 4.70 -16.46
C THR A 113 10.54 4.25 -15.02
N LEU A 114 10.66 2.95 -14.80
CA LEU A 114 10.48 2.29 -13.51
C LEU A 114 11.81 1.81 -12.95
N GLU A 115 11.92 1.78 -11.62
CA GLU A 115 13.07 1.25 -10.90
C GLU A 115 13.08 -0.28 -10.87
N SER A 116 11.94 -0.89 -10.66
CA SER A 116 11.74 -2.34 -10.53
C SER A 116 10.85 -2.88 -11.63
N ASP A 117 11.01 -4.16 -11.93
CA ASP A 117 10.24 -4.85 -12.96
C ASP A 117 8.76 -4.97 -12.57
N LEU A 118 7.87 -4.62 -13.50
CA LEU A 118 6.45 -4.90 -13.45
C LEU A 118 6.05 -5.97 -14.47
N PRO A 119 4.95 -6.71 -14.24
CA PRO A 119 4.45 -7.68 -15.22
C PRO A 119 4.10 -7.02 -16.55
N ILE A 120 4.63 -7.54 -17.66
CA ILE A 120 4.29 -7.06 -19.01
C ILE A 120 2.80 -7.31 -19.27
N SER A 121 2.09 -6.25 -19.67
CA SER A 121 0.66 -6.33 -19.98
C SER A 121 0.28 -5.31 -21.05
N PRO A 122 -0.52 -5.71 -22.07
CA PRO A 122 -1.00 -4.79 -23.09
C PRO A 122 -2.12 -3.85 -22.59
N SER A 123 -2.70 -4.13 -21.44
CA SER A 123 -3.75 -3.31 -20.83
C SER A 123 -3.73 -3.46 -19.31
N VAL A 124 -3.58 -2.36 -18.63
CA VAL A 124 -3.62 -2.25 -17.17
C VAL A 124 -4.39 -1.01 -16.75
N VAL A 125 -4.95 -1.04 -15.55
CA VAL A 125 -5.32 0.19 -14.83
C VAL A 125 -4.28 0.39 -13.75
N PHE A 126 -3.77 1.59 -13.63
CA PHE A 126 -2.73 1.92 -12.68
C PHE A 126 -2.99 3.25 -11.99
N LYS A 127 -2.32 3.45 -10.87
CA LYS A 127 -2.35 4.66 -10.06
C LYS A 127 -0.94 5.19 -9.87
N ILE A 128 -0.81 6.52 -9.76
CA ILE A 128 0.44 7.17 -9.36
C ILE A 128 0.21 7.79 -8.00
N HIS A 129 1.03 7.41 -7.03
CA HIS A 129 1.04 7.94 -5.68
C HIS A 129 2.36 8.64 -5.39
N PRO A 130 2.35 9.75 -4.62
CA PRO A 130 3.58 10.24 -4.02
C PRO A 130 4.19 9.15 -3.12
N LEU A 131 5.53 9.01 -3.16
CA LEU A 131 6.24 8.22 -2.16
C LEU A 131 6.04 8.87 -0.79
N GLN A 132 5.67 8.07 0.20
CA GLN A 132 5.58 8.54 1.56
C GLN A 132 6.97 8.91 2.08
N THR A 133 7.04 10.00 2.83
CA THR A 133 8.25 10.39 3.56
C THR A 133 7.94 10.46 5.05
N VAL A 134 8.97 10.54 5.87
CA VAL A 134 8.80 10.73 7.32
C VAL A 134 7.97 11.97 7.63
N ASP A 135 8.24 13.10 6.97
CA ASP A 135 7.43 14.33 7.09
C ASP A 135 6.00 14.13 6.56
N GLY A 136 5.85 13.40 5.47
CA GLY A 136 4.54 13.14 4.85
C GLY A 136 3.65 12.28 5.73
N LEU A 137 4.20 11.23 6.33
CA LEU A 137 3.46 10.26 7.13
C LEU A 137 3.23 10.74 8.56
N PHE A 138 4.26 11.28 9.21
CA PHE A 138 4.24 11.63 10.62
C PHE A 138 4.11 13.14 10.88
N GLY A 139 4.18 13.96 9.83
CA GLY A 139 4.13 15.42 9.87
C GLY A 139 5.49 16.05 10.07
N ALA A 140 5.81 17.09 9.29
CA ALA A 140 7.04 17.86 9.42
C ALA A 140 7.20 18.50 10.83
N SER A 141 6.07 18.81 11.48
CA SER A 141 6.00 19.30 12.88
C SER A 141 5.51 18.21 13.85
N ASN A 142 5.72 16.93 13.53
CA ASN A 142 5.36 15.80 14.38
C ASN A 142 3.86 15.73 14.76
N THR A 143 2.99 15.98 13.81
CA THR A 143 1.53 15.93 14.04
C THR A 143 1.01 14.53 14.35
N ALA A 144 1.82 13.49 14.09
CA ALA A 144 1.52 12.12 14.49
C ALA A 144 1.61 11.89 16.00
N GLY A 145 2.40 12.70 16.72
CA GLY A 145 2.44 12.67 18.19
C GLY A 145 3.53 11.78 18.78
N PHE A 146 4.67 11.61 18.10
CA PHE A 146 5.86 11.02 18.72
C PHE A 146 6.35 11.88 19.88
N THR A 147 6.94 11.26 20.90
CA THR A 147 7.67 12.00 21.94
C THR A 147 8.93 12.58 21.32
N GLY A 148 8.98 13.91 21.18
CA GLY A 148 10.17 14.61 20.68
C GLY A 148 11.24 14.72 21.75
N GLY A 149 12.51 14.71 21.33
CA GLY A 149 13.68 14.89 22.20
C GLY A 149 14.59 16.03 21.72
N ALA A 150 15.48 16.51 22.58
CA ALA A 150 16.53 17.45 22.18
C ALA A 150 17.66 16.74 21.41
N ASP A 151 17.78 15.42 21.59
CA ASP A 151 18.75 14.54 20.97
C ASP A 151 18.18 13.12 20.82
N LEU A 152 18.96 12.23 20.18
CA LEU A 152 18.58 10.84 19.90
C LEU A 152 18.20 10.03 21.16
N SER A 153 18.74 10.38 22.34
CA SER A 153 18.54 9.62 23.57
C SER A 153 17.29 10.02 24.37
N SER A 154 16.65 11.12 24.00
CA SER A 154 15.59 11.75 24.79
C SER A 154 14.19 11.70 24.17
N GLY A 155 14.06 11.22 22.93
CA GLY A 155 12.79 11.09 22.19
C GLY A 155 12.51 9.66 21.73
N ASP A 156 11.33 9.48 21.13
CA ASP A 156 11.02 8.24 20.42
C ASP A 156 11.93 8.11 19.19
N LEU A 157 12.34 6.88 18.88
CA LEU A 157 13.16 6.58 17.70
C LEU A 157 12.32 5.83 16.67
N LEU A 158 12.29 6.35 15.45
CA LEU A 158 11.85 5.61 14.26
C LEU A 158 13.08 4.89 13.70
N VAL A 159 12.96 3.56 13.55
CA VAL A 159 14.05 2.69 13.10
C VAL A 159 13.67 2.07 11.77
N LEU A 160 14.51 2.26 10.77
CA LEU A 160 14.33 1.71 9.44
C LEU A 160 15.18 0.46 9.29
N TRP A 161 14.55 -0.62 8.81
CA TRP A 161 15.20 -1.90 8.55
C TRP A 161 15.35 -2.10 7.04
N ASP A 162 16.53 -2.45 6.59
CA ASP A 162 16.78 -2.85 5.20
C ASP A 162 16.92 -4.37 5.12
N SER A 163 15.91 -5.01 4.56
CA SER A 163 15.87 -6.44 4.39
C SER A 163 16.88 -6.96 3.36
N SER A 164 17.37 -6.12 2.45
CA SER A 164 18.34 -6.50 1.41
C SER A 164 19.76 -6.68 1.95
N VAL A 165 20.14 -5.83 2.92
CA VAL A 165 21.45 -5.88 3.57
C VAL A 165 21.41 -6.41 5.01
N GLN A 166 20.22 -6.76 5.51
CA GLN A 166 19.98 -7.30 6.84
C GLN A 166 20.56 -6.41 7.95
N ASN A 167 20.29 -5.11 7.84
CA ASN A 167 20.81 -4.11 8.77
C ASN A 167 19.84 -2.95 8.94
N TYR A 168 20.02 -2.18 10.02
CA TYR A 168 19.33 -0.93 10.21
C TYR A 168 19.91 0.14 9.28
N LEU A 169 19.05 0.81 8.50
CA LEU A 169 19.42 1.98 7.70
C LEU A 169 19.76 3.19 8.58
N GLY A 170 19.09 3.30 9.74
CA GLY A 170 19.35 4.38 10.68
C GLY A 170 18.26 4.54 11.73
N TYR A 171 18.54 5.47 12.63
CA TYR A 171 17.63 5.91 13.67
C TYR A 171 17.25 7.35 13.39
N LEU A 172 15.95 7.62 13.33
CA LEU A 172 15.39 8.94 13.12
C LEU A 172 14.62 9.36 14.37
N TYR A 173 14.64 10.63 14.72
CA TYR A 173 13.89 11.17 15.85
C TYR A 173 13.37 12.56 15.53
N TYR A 174 12.30 12.98 16.20
CA TYR A 174 11.83 14.35 16.10
C TYR A 174 12.57 15.24 17.10
N ASN A 175 13.40 16.15 16.60
CA ASN A 175 14.10 17.12 17.43
C ASN A 175 13.13 18.23 17.85
N SER A 176 12.71 18.22 19.12
CA SER A 176 11.75 19.20 19.66
C SER A 176 12.30 20.62 19.81
N THR A 177 13.64 20.77 19.81
CA THR A 177 14.30 22.09 19.87
C THR A 177 14.40 22.72 18.48
N ARG A 178 14.65 21.92 17.45
CA ARG A 178 14.79 22.37 16.06
C ARG A 178 13.50 22.19 15.25
N GLU A 179 12.49 21.59 15.87
CA GLU A 179 11.16 21.35 15.29
C GLU A 179 11.21 20.62 13.93
N ARG A 180 12.02 19.55 13.84
CA ARG A 180 12.19 18.77 12.62
C ARG A 180 12.65 17.34 12.90
N TRP A 181 12.46 16.45 11.93
CA TRP A 181 13.03 15.10 11.95
C TRP A 181 14.52 15.13 11.65
N GLU A 182 15.31 14.41 12.44
CA GLU A 182 16.76 14.30 12.33
C GLU A 182 17.24 12.85 12.39
N ASP A 183 18.37 12.58 11.74
CA ASP A 183 19.13 11.35 11.91
C ASP A 183 20.07 11.39 13.12
N ALA A 184 20.78 10.28 13.37
CA ALA A 184 21.74 10.18 14.47
C ALA A 184 22.93 11.17 14.36
N ALA A 185 23.18 11.72 13.17
CA ALA A 185 24.22 12.74 12.94
C ALA A 185 23.67 14.18 13.00
N ASN A 186 22.40 14.34 13.41
CA ASN A 186 21.65 15.59 13.46
C ASN A 186 21.43 16.27 12.09
N ASN A 187 21.44 15.52 11.00
CA ASN A 187 21.01 15.99 9.70
C ASN A 187 19.48 15.93 9.59
N TYR A 188 18.90 16.81 8.74
CA TYR A 188 17.49 16.73 8.43
C TYR A 188 17.13 15.39 7.76
N ALA A 189 16.14 14.70 8.28
CA ALA A 189 15.70 13.37 7.86
C ALA A 189 14.20 13.26 7.49
N GLY A 190 13.47 14.37 7.52
CA GLY A 190 12.03 14.36 7.18
C GLY A 190 11.71 13.93 5.76
N GLY A 191 12.67 14.08 4.82
CA GLY A 191 12.56 13.62 3.45
C GLY A 191 12.88 12.14 3.22
N THR A 192 13.21 11.37 4.27
CA THR A 192 13.49 9.93 4.15
C THR A 192 12.26 9.20 3.63
N ILE A 193 12.42 8.43 2.54
CA ILE A 193 11.34 7.68 1.90
C ILE A 193 10.99 6.45 2.74
N LEU A 194 9.70 6.18 2.85
CA LEU A 194 9.11 5.00 3.47
C LEU A 194 8.36 4.22 2.39
N TYR A 195 8.88 3.06 2.03
CA TYR A 195 8.29 2.24 0.97
C TYR A 195 7.01 1.53 1.43
N PRO A 196 6.03 1.30 0.53
CA PRO A 196 4.71 0.79 0.91
C PRO A 196 4.71 -0.66 1.41
N ASP A 197 5.71 -1.45 1.05
CA ASP A 197 5.87 -2.86 1.45
C ASP A 197 6.83 -3.07 2.64
N GLU A 198 7.32 -1.99 3.23
CA GLU A 198 8.24 -2.02 4.37
C GLU A 198 7.53 -1.70 5.68
N GLY A 199 7.72 -2.58 6.65
CA GLY A 199 7.36 -2.31 8.03
C GLY A 199 8.41 -1.45 8.74
N LEU A 200 8.00 -0.81 9.81
CA LEU A 200 8.79 0.14 10.58
C LEU A 200 8.91 -0.35 12.03
N LEU A 201 9.95 0.10 12.71
CA LEU A 201 10.09 -0.12 14.14
C LEU A 201 10.11 1.24 14.86
N VAL A 202 9.52 1.28 16.04
CA VAL A 202 9.61 2.44 16.92
C VAL A 202 10.13 1.99 18.28
N ILE A 203 11.12 2.71 18.80
CA ILE A 203 11.58 2.56 20.18
C ILE A 203 11.01 3.74 20.97
N GLY A 204 10.04 3.47 21.85
CA GLY A 204 9.32 4.51 22.58
C GLY A 204 10.08 5.02 23.80
N ALA A 205 10.29 6.32 23.91
CA ALA A 205 10.79 6.94 25.13
C ALA A 205 9.71 6.98 26.21
N THR A 206 8.48 7.31 25.82
CA THR A 206 7.30 7.30 26.69
C THR A 206 6.15 6.55 26.02
N SER A 207 5.23 6.03 26.83
CA SER A 207 4.02 5.43 26.28
C SER A 207 3.14 6.49 25.65
N ALA A 208 2.81 6.32 24.38
CA ALA A 208 2.06 7.26 23.57
C ALA A 208 1.19 6.53 22.54
N SER A 209 0.40 7.28 21.79
CA SER A 209 -0.29 6.77 20.60
C SER A 209 0.03 7.70 19.44
N ILE A 210 0.62 7.16 18.38
CA ILE A 210 0.84 7.92 17.14
C ILE A 210 -0.38 7.80 16.22
N ARG A 211 -0.64 8.86 15.46
CA ARG A 211 -1.76 8.94 14.52
C ARG A 211 -1.26 9.07 13.10
N ILE A 212 -1.60 8.08 12.30
CA ILE A 212 -1.30 8.05 10.87
C ILE A 212 -2.58 8.40 10.12
N LYS A 213 -2.48 9.26 9.10
CA LYS A 213 -3.61 9.70 8.27
C LYS A 213 -3.26 9.55 6.80
N GLY A 214 -4.25 9.18 5.98
CA GLY A 214 -4.05 9.06 4.54
C GLY A 214 -5.29 8.55 3.81
N GLU A 215 -5.15 8.33 2.51
CA GLU A 215 -6.11 7.61 1.68
C GLU A 215 -6.06 6.11 2.04
N VAL A 216 -7.22 5.47 2.18
CA VAL A 216 -7.29 4.04 2.49
C VAL A 216 -6.82 3.22 1.30
N GLN A 217 -5.88 2.30 1.54
CA GLN A 217 -5.43 1.34 0.52
C GLN A 217 -6.54 0.32 0.22
N LEU A 218 -7.00 0.32 -1.03
CA LEU A 218 -8.12 -0.53 -1.50
C LEU A 218 -7.68 -1.65 -2.44
N ASP A 219 -6.46 -1.57 -2.97
CA ASP A 219 -5.91 -2.57 -3.88
C ASP A 219 -5.09 -3.61 -3.13
N GLY A 220 -4.74 -4.69 -3.80
CA GLY A 220 -3.74 -5.62 -3.30
C GLY A 220 -2.41 -4.93 -3.05
N THR A 221 -1.56 -5.56 -2.28
CA THR A 221 -0.19 -5.10 -2.01
C THR A 221 0.78 -6.25 -2.30
N VAL A 222 1.86 -5.91 -2.97
CA VAL A 222 2.95 -6.84 -3.30
C VAL A 222 4.24 -6.30 -2.70
N GLY A 223 5.02 -7.15 -2.07
CA GLY A 223 6.33 -6.78 -1.55
C GLY A 223 7.33 -7.91 -1.74
N VAL A 224 8.59 -7.61 -1.44
CA VAL A 224 9.72 -8.52 -1.60
C VAL A 224 10.21 -8.99 -0.24
N LEU A 225 10.42 -10.29 -0.08
CA LEU A 225 11.01 -10.90 1.10
C LEU A 225 12.51 -11.14 0.86
N ALA A 226 13.29 -10.95 1.90
CA ALA A 226 14.71 -11.29 1.91
C ALA A 226 14.94 -12.77 1.54
N GLY A 227 16.15 -13.08 1.08
CA GLY A 227 16.56 -14.45 0.80
C GLY A 227 16.86 -15.26 2.08
N GLU A 228 17.51 -16.40 1.87
CA GLU A 228 17.87 -17.38 2.93
C GLU A 228 18.55 -16.72 4.15
N GLY A 229 18.05 -17.05 5.33
CA GLY A 229 18.50 -16.48 6.60
C GLY A 229 18.10 -15.04 6.84
N GLY A 230 17.39 -14.43 5.87
CA GLY A 230 17.02 -13.00 5.95
C GLY A 230 15.71 -12.79 6.72
N VAL A 231 15.65 -11.61 7.35
CA VAL A 231 14.48 -11.10 8.06
C VAL A 231 13.88 -9.96 7.25
N SER A 232 12.59 -10.02 6.98
CA SER A 232 11.81 -8.90 6.42
C SER A 232 10.80 -8.43 7.45
N ILE A 233 10.64 -7.12 7.60
CA ILE A 233 9.57 -6.53 8.41
C ILE A 233 8.43 -6.18 7.45
N VAL A 234 7.35 -6.92 7.51
CA VAL A 234 6.23 -6.82 6.57
C VAL A 234 5.05 -6.13 7.24
N PRO A 235 4.55 -5.04 6.64
CA PRO A 235 3.44 -4.28 7.21
C PRO A 235 2.10 -5.00 7.02
N ASN A 236 1.10 -4.71 7.89
CA ASN A 236 -0.28 -4.81 7.48
C ASN A 236 -0.61 -3.62 6.55
N PRO A 237 -0.84 -3.84 5.25
CA PRO A 237 -1.08 -2.75 4.30
C PRO A 237 -2.54 -2.27 4.30
N TYR A 238 -3.35 -2.66 5.28
CA TYR A 238 -4.78 -2.32 5.34
C TYR A 238 -5.19 -1.75 6.69
N VAL A 239 -6.27 -0.96 6.66
CA VAL A 239 -6.93 -0.42 7.87
C VAL A 239 -7.80 -1.45 8.59
N ALA A 240 -7.82 -2.69 8.14
CA ALA A 240 -8.53 -3.83 8.73
C ALA A 240 -7.55 -4.89 9.22
N PRO A 241 -7.90 -5.69 10.24
CA PRO A 241 -7.12 -6.87 10.60
C PRO A 241 -7.09 -7.87 9.43
N VAL A 242 -5.95 -8.52 9.24
CA VAL A 242 -5.78 -9.60 8.24
C VAL A 242 -5.38 -10.87 8.97
N ALA A 243 -6.17 -11.93 8.82
CA ALA A 243 -5.82 -13.22 9.40
C ALA A 243 -4.55 -13.79 8.75
N ILE A 244 -3.69 -14.41 9.54
CA ILE A 244 -2.43 -15.01 9.05
C ILE A 244 -2.69 -15.95 7.86
N LYS A 245 -3.75 -16.75 7.93
CA LYS A 245 -4.13 -17.69 6.87
C LYS A 245 -4.58 -17.03 5.57
N ASP A 246 -4.99 -15.75 5.60
CA ASP A 246 -5.49 -14.98 4.47
C ASP A 246 -4.48 -13.91 4.00
N ALA A 247 -3.30 -13.86 4.64
CA ALA A 247 -2.29 -12.85 4.38
C ALA A 247 -1.46 -13.11 3.10
N GLY A 248 -1.73 -14.20 2.38
CA GLY A 248 -1.16 -14.48 1.06
C GLY A 248 0.31 -14.90 1.06
N PHE A 249 0.81 -15.40 2.19
CA PHE A 249 2.20 -15.84 2.31
C PHE A 249 2.43 -17.30 1.85
N GLU A 250 1.39 -18.11 1.70
CA GLU A 250 1.51 -19.53 1.32
C GLU A 250 2.16 -19.75 -0.06
N GLY A 251 2.09 -18.75 -0.95
CA GLY A 251 2.76 -18.78 -2.26
C GLY A 251 4.17 -18.20 -2.27
N ALA A 252 4.57 -17.51 -1.20
CA ALA A 252 5.85 -16.79 -1.07
C ALA A 252 6.84 -17.52 -0.15
N LEU A 253 6.34 -18.25 0.82
CA LEU A 253 7.14 -18.94 1.83
C LEU A 253 7.18 -20.45 1.54
N SER A 254 8.33 -21.04 1.80
CA SER A 254 8.47 -22.49 1.76
C SER A 254 7.84 -23.09 3.00
N GLY A 255 6.83 -23.93 2.81
CA GLY A 255 6.25 -24.73 3.86
C GLY A 255 7.15 -25.92 4.22
N GLY A 256 6.79 -26.60 5.30
CA GLY A 256 7.44 -27.84 5.77
C GLY A 256 6.48 -28.74 6.52
N ALA A 257 6.83 -30.01 6.70
CA ALA A 257 6.07 -30.92 7.55
C ALA A 257 6.21 -30.59 9.04
N THR A 258 7.23 -29.83 9.40
CA THR A 258 7.46 -29.32 10.76
C THR A 258 7.88 -27.87 10.77
N PHE A 259 7.74 -27.22 11.91
CA PHE A 259 8.20 -25.84 12.11
C PHE A 259 9.69 -25.65 11.73
N GLY A 260 10.54 -26.63 11.99
CA GLY A 260 11.98 -26.56 11.72
C GLY A 260 12.34 -26.61 10.24
N ASP A 261 11.44 -27.10 9.38
CA ASP A 261 11.69 -27.31 7.94
C ASP A 261 11.10 -26.17 7.07
N ALA A 262 10.42 -25.20 7.67
CA ALA A 262 9.66 -24.17 6.99
C ALA A 262 10.25 -22.77 7.16
N ASP A 263 9.77 -21.82 6.38
CA ASP A 263 9.90 -20.37 6.61
C ASP A 263 8.90 -19.94 7.69
N TRP A 264 9.15 -18.81 8.37
CA TRP A 264 8.39 -18.41 9.55
C TRP A 264 7.77 -17.03 9.43
N LEU A 265 6.55 -16.90 9.97
CA LEU A 265 5.92 -15.61 10.31
C LEU A 265 5.97 -15.45 11.84
N LEU A 266 6.41 -14.29 12.29
CA LEU A 266 6.60 -13.99 13.71
C LEU A 266 5.82 -12.74 14.10
N VAL A 267 4.93 -12.86 15.09
CA VAL A 267 4.14 -11.74 15.63
C VAL A 267 4.81 -11.22 16.89
N TRP A 268 5.14 -9.94 16.86
CA TRP A 268 5.75 -9.25 17.99
C TRP A 268 4.70 -8.87 19.04
N ASP A 269 5.05 -9.05 20.29
CA ASP A 269 4.25 -8.61 21.44
C ASP A 269 4.92 -7.41 22.10
N ASN A 270 4.24 -6.27 22.05
CA ASN A 270 4.77 -5.02 22.58
C ASN A 270 4.95 -5.02 24.12
N ASP A 271 4.14 -5.80 24.85
CA ASP A 271 4.21 -5.87 26.31
C ASP A 271 5.32 -6.82 26.77
N LEU A 272 5.41 -7.99 26.12
CA LEU A 272 6.43 -9.02 26.41
C LEU A 272 7.80 -8.66 25.83
N GLN A 273 7.88 -7.73 24.88
CA GLN A 273 9.10 -7.37 24.13
C GLN A 273 9.79 -8.58 23.52
N SER A 274 8.98 -9.46 22.95
CA SER A 274 9.43 -10.69 22.31
C SER A 274 8.42 -11.11 21.25
N PHE A 275 8.83 -11.99 20.36
CA PHE A 275 7.88 -12.66 19.49
C PHE A 275 7.04 -13.63 20.31
N SER A 276 5.72 -13.42 20.33
CA SER A 276 4.75 -14.22 21.12
C SER A 276 4.11 -15.35 20.34
N LYS A 277 4.04 -15.20 19.02
CA LYS A 277 3.47 -16.20 18.12
C LYS A 277 4.39 -16.42 16.94
N TYR A 278 4.51 -17.68 16.53
CA TYR A 278 5.31 -18.16 15.42
C TYR A 278 4.43 -19.05 14.55
N PHE A 279 4.36 -18.77 13.26
CA PHE A 279 3.55 -19.55 12.33
C PHE A 279 4.41 -20.06 11.18
N TYR A 280 4.03 -21.21 10.65
CA TYR A 280 4.59 -21.83 9.45
C TYR A 280 3.47 -22.45 8.61
N TYR A 281 3.71 -22.64 7.31
CA TYR A 281 2.78 -23.35 6.45
C TYR A 281 3.10 -24.82 6.45
N ASP A 282 2.19 -25.64 7.01
CA ASP A 282 2.31 -27.10 7.03
C ASP A 282 1.91 -27.65 5.65
N THR A 283 2.85 -28.34 4.99
CA THR A 283 2.65 -28.92 3.65
C THR A 283 1.82 -30.18 3.66
N ASP A 284 1.79 -30.94 4.77
CA ASP A 284 1.04 -32.19 4.89
C ASP A 284 -0.47 -31.89 5.02
N ASP A 285 -0.83 -30.87 5.81
CA ASP A 285 -2.21 -30.47 6.05
C ASP A 285 -2.66 -29.30 5.16
N SER A 286 -1.74 -28.70 4.42
CA SER A 286 -1.97 -27.49 3.57
C SER A 286 -2.64 -26.35 4.36
N THR A 287 -2.13 -26.07 5.56
CA THR A 287 -2.67 -25.06 6.46
C THR A 287 -1.57 -24.35 7.25
N TRP A 288 -1.87 -23.13 7.71
CA TRP A 288 -1.00 -22.44 8.66
C TRP A 288 -1.14 -23.03 10.06
N LYS A 289 -0.01 -23.26 10.72
CA LYS A 289 0.07 -23.77 12.10
C LYS A 289 1.00 -22.91 12.93
N ASP A 290 0.73 -22.89 14.24
CA ASP A 290 1.67 -22.30 15.20
C ASP A 290 2.85 -23.25 15.49
N ALA A 291 3.86 -22.77 16.21
CA ALA A 291 5.03 -23.58 16.58
C ALA A 291 4.70 -24.79 17.49
N SER A 292 3.49 -24.84 18.05
CA SER A 292 2.96 -25.96 18.83
C SER A 292 2.14 -26.94 17.99
N ASN A 293 2.12 -26.75 16.68
CA ASN A 293 1.38 -27.55 15.70
C ASN A 293 -0.16 -27.43 15.78
N ASN A 294 -0.66 -26.32 16.35
CA ASN A 294 -2.09 -26.00 16.31
C ASN A 294 -2.41 -25.18 15.03
N PRO A 295 -3.54 -25.46 14.35
CA PRO A 295 -3.97 -24.67 13.21
C PRO A 295 -4.16 -23.19 13.59
N ALA A 296 -3.69 -22.27 12.72
CA ALA A 296 -3.97 -20.85 12.86
C ALA A 296 -5.48 -20.59 12.73
N THR A 297 -5.98 -19.69 13.56
CA THR A 297 -7.40 -19.35 13.68
C THR A 297 -7.69 -17.97 13.05
N GLU A 298 -8.96 -17.60 12.99
CA GLU A 298 -9.41 -16.26 12.59
C GLU A 298 -8.93 -15.15 13.55
N ASP A 299 -8.59 -15.53 14.81
CA ASP A 299 -8.09 -14.60 15.82
C ASP A 299 -6.56 -14.35 15.71
N ASP A 300 -5.87 -15.14 14.87
CA ASP A 300 -4.47 -14.95 14.59
C ASP A 300 -4.30 -13.93 13.48
N VAL A 301 -4.31 -12.64 13.83
CA VAL A 301 -4.38 -11.53 12.90
C VAL A 301 -3.16 -10.62 12.97
N ILE A 302 -2.83 -9.98 11.83
CA ILE A 302 -1.98 -8.81 11.75
C ILE A 302 -2.89 -7.60 11.91
N VAL A 303 -2.77 -6.89 13.02
CA VAL A 303 -3.66 -5.75 13.30
C VAL A 303 -3.31 -4.52 12.46
N PRO A 304 -4.25 -3.60 12.17
CA PRO A 304 -3.95 -2.35 11.49
C PRO A 304 -2.87 -1.55 12.21
N GLY A 305 -1.96 -0.98 11.44
CA GLY A 305 -0.85 -0.19 12.00
C GLY A 305 0.30 -1.00 12.54
N SER A 306 0.23 -2.34 12.55
CA SER A 306 1.34 -3.21 12.96
C SER A 306 2.06 -3.84 11.77
N SER A 307 3.25 -4.39 12.06
CA SER A 307 4.02 -5.23 11.16
C SER A 307 4.36 -6.57 11.82
N ILE A 308 4.71 -7.55 11.01
CA ILE A 308 5.25 -8.84 11.44
C ILE A 308 6.67 -9.02 10.93
N ALA A 309 7.45 -9.87 11.56
CA ALA A 309 8.71 -10.34 10.99
C ALA A 309 8.48 -11.62 10.19
N VAL A 310 9.13 -11.70 9.04
CA VAL A 310 9.17 -12.90 8.19
C VAL A 310 10.62 -13.37 8.13
N ILE A 311 10.85 -14.61 8.47
CA ILE A 311 12.18 -15.24 8.38
C ILE A 311 12.13 -16.31 7.30
N LYS A 312 13.00 -16.16 6.29
CA LYS A 312 13.17 -17.15 5.24
C LYS A 312 14.34 -18.07 5.59
N ASN A 313 14.04 -19.37 5.78
CA ASN A 313 15.03 -20.42 5.86
C ASN A 313 15.35 -20.99 4.47
N SER A 314 14.46 -20.74 3.50
CA SER A 314 14.58 -21.19 2.11
C SER A 314 15.44 -20.26 1.26
N VAL A 315 16.11 -20.82 0.23
CA VAL A 315 16.96 -20.06 -0.69
C VAL A 315 16.16 -19.09 -1.56
N GLY A 316 16.80 -17.99 -1.95
CA GLY A 316 16.26 -17.00 -2.87
C GLY A 316 15.29 -16.01 -2.27
N VAL A 317 15.16 -14.88 -2.92
CA VAL A 317 14.13 -13.87 -2.62
C VAL A 317 12.76 -14.38 -3.04
N ALA A 318 11.72 -13.91 -2.40
CA ALA A 318 10.34 -14.25 -2.75
C ALA A 318 9.47 -13.00 -2.80
N THR A 319 8.40 -13.08 -3.56
CA THR A 319 7.40 -12.01 -3.64
C THR A 319 6.16 -12.47 -2.93
N TRP A 320 5.73 -11.75 -1.89
CA TRP A 320 4.45 -11.97 -1.23
C TRP A 320 3.39 -11.06 -1.84
N LYS A 321 2.14 -11.50 -1.77
CA LYS A 321 1.00 -10.74 -2.26
C LYS A 321 -0.17 -10.88 -1.30
N MET A 322 -0.61 -9.76 -0.74
CA MET A 322 -1.76 -9.69 0.14
C MET A 322 -2.93 -9.03 -0.61
N SER A 323 -4.07 -9.71 -0.66
CA SER A 323 -5.30 -9.16 -1.23
C SER A 323 -5.99 -8.24 -0.22
N ALA A 324 -6.69 -7.22 -0.70
CA ALA A 324 -7.48 -6.36 0.18
C ALA A 324 -8.57 -7.20 0.90
N PRO A 325 -8.71 -7.08 2.24
CA PRO A 325 -9.64 -7.90 3.01
C PRO A 325 -11.11 -7.45 2.86
N PHE A 326 -11.39 -6.49 2.02
CA PHE A 326 -12.72 -5.94 1.77
C PHE A 326 -13.00 -5.81 0.28
N THR A 327 -14.24 -6.06 -0.11
CA THR A 327 -14.74 -5.82 -1.47
C THR A 327 -15.75 -4.68 -1.42
N PHE A 328 -15.57 -3.68 -2.26
CA PHE A 328 -16.59 -2.66 -2.48
C PHE A 328 -17.48 -3.13 -3.62
N THR A 329 -18.74 -3.42 -3.32
CA THR A 329 -19.77 -3.57 -4.38
C THR A 329 -20.06 -2.20 -4.95
N LYS A 330 -19.75 -2.04 -6.24
CA LYS A 330 -20.09 -0.83 -7.00
C LYS A 330 -21.60 -0.74 -7.24
#